data_b2f0bfcda91801a0fb38bb318c2959d1
#
_entry.id   b2f0bfcda91801a0fb38bb318c2959d1
#
_cell.length_a   1.000
_cell.length_b   1.000
_cell.length_c   1.000
_cell.angle_alpha   90.00
_cell.angle_beta   90.00
_cell.angle_gamma   90.00
#
_symmetry.space_group_name_H-M   'P 1'
#
loop_
_entity.id
_entity.type
_entity.pdbx_description
1 polymer ?
#
loop_
_entity_poly.entity_id
_entity_poly.type
_entity_poly.pdbx_seq_one_letter_code
_entity_poly.pdbx_strand_id
1 'polypeptide(L)'
;MEAYAAAKAKLFEKKPKYIVLNRDDKWFEYFDKFTASGEKMTYGTNPEAEAHLTHVKLYKKGTEASLLIDHQTHLELATNLPGEFNVMNMSAAVSLAYLLGIKLEDIQEGVANLEAIPGRFERVENKLGIDIIVDYAHTPDALEKLLKTTHKITKGRLTLVFGACGDRDKTKRPIMGELAANLADRIFLTDEESYNENPDEIRAMIRQGIERTKKAHKMTEIADRKQAIYQALKSAVRGDTILITGMGHEQYRIVNGKRIPWNDKKVVQKEILEIEKNK
;
A
#
# COMPACT_ATOMS: atom_id res chain seq x y z
N MET A 1 20.13 1.16 -4.70
CA MET A 1 19.53 1.57 -3.42
C MET A 1 20.32 2.69 -2.74
N GLU A 2 21.64 2.66 -2.74
CA GLU A 2 22.50 3.73 -2.17
C GLU A 2 22.24 5.11 -2.79
N ALA A 3 22.18 5.21 -4.13
CA ALA A 3 21.88 6.46 -4.82
C ALA A 3 20.49 7.02 -4.45
N TYR A 4 19.52 6.15 -4.17
CA TYR A 4 18.20 6.56 -3.70
C TYR A 4 18.23 7.07 -2.26
N ALA A 5 18.96 6.39 -1.37
CA ALA A 5 19.17 6.85 -0.01
C ALA A 5 19.89 8.22 0.00
N ALA A 6 20.96 8.37 -0.80
CA ALA A 6 21.67 9.63 -0.95
C ALA A 6 20.78 10.77 -1.48
N ALA A 7 19.89 10.48 -2.43
CA ALA A 7 18.93 11.48 -2.92
C ALA A 7 17.96 11.93 -1.82
N LYS A 8 17.48 11.01 -0.98
CA LYS A 8 16.65 11.35 0.19
C LYS A 8 17.42 12.09 1.29
N ALA A 9 18.69 11.77 1.50
CA ALA A 9 19.55 12.42 2.49
C ALA A 9 19.65 13.94 2.30
N LYS A 10 19.51 14.43 1.06
CA LYS A 10 19.49 15.88 0.77
C LYS A 10 18.43 16.66 1.56
N LEU A 11 17.34 16.01 1.98
CA LEU A 11 16.35 16.63 2.86
C LEU A 11 16.93 16.86 4.26
N PHE A 12 17.64 15.87 4.77
CA PHE A 12 18.22 15.90 6.12
C PHE A 12 19.48 16.81 6.20
N GLU A 13 20.22 16.94 5.10
CA GLU A 13 21.34 17.89 4.98
C GLU A 13 20.91 19.35 5.20
N LYS A 14 19.64 19.67 4.93
CA LYS A 14 19.05 20.99 5.18
C LYS A 14 18.75 21.26 6.65
N LYS A 15 19.08 20.32 7.55
CA LYS A 15 18.84 20.40 8.99
C LYS A 15 17.39 20.80 9.32
N PRO A 16 16.39 20.01 8.94
CA PRO A 16 15.01 20.33 9.28
C PRO A 16 14.83 20.45 10.78
N LYS A 17 13.80 21.18 11.24
CA LYS A 17 13.55 21.39 12.66
C LYS A 17 13.30 20.06 13.37
N TYR A 18 12.54 19.17 12.76
CA TYR A 18 12.22 17.85 13.31
C TYR A 18 12.63 16.75 12.34
N ILE A 19 13.14 15.67 12.88
CA ILE A 19 13.46 14.44 12.16
C ILE A 19 12.77 13.27 12.87
N VAL A 20 12.00 12.49 12.13
CA VAL A 20 11.38 11.25 12.63
C VAL A 20 11.89 10.09 11.80
N LEU A 21 12.49 9.08 12.45
CA LEU A 21 13.13 7.94 11.78
C LEU A 21 12.54 6.61 12.24
N ASN A 22 12.34 5.71 11.28
CA ASN A 22 11.97 4.32 11.57
C ASN A 22 13.23 3.56 12.04
N ARG A 23 13.26 3.14 13.32
CA ARG A 23 14.39 2.41 13.89
C ARG A 23 14.51 0.97 13.40
N ASP A 24 13.41 0.42 12.87
CA ASP A 24 13.39 -0.94 12.31
C ASP A 24 13.86 -0.98 10.84
N ASP A 25 14.07 0.18 10.20
CA ASP A 25 14.48 0.24 8.80
C ASP A 25 15.99 -0.04 8.65
N LYS A 26 16.35 -0.84 7.65
CA LYS A 26 17.75 -1.16 7.33
C LYS A 26 18.65 0.04 7.03
N TRP A 27 18.05 1.20 6.70
CA TRP A 27 18.75 2.45 6.44
C TRP A 27 18.80 3.36 7.68
N PHE A 28 18.29 2.90 8.83
CA PHE A 28 18.26 3.69 10.06
C PHE A 28 19.62 4.29 10.37
N GLU A 29 20.67 3.47 10.49
CA GLU A 29 22.05 3.90 10.80
C GLU A 29 22.60 4.93 9.80
N TYR A 30 22.15 4.90 8.56
CA TYR A 30 22.54 5.87 7.54
C TYR A 30 21.88 7.23 7.79
N PHE A 31 20.58 7.24 8.06
CA PHE A 31 19.83 8.48 8.27
C PHE A 31 19.99 9.05 9.68
N ASP A 32 20.31 8.23 10.67
CA ASP A 32 20.51 8.67 12.05
C ASP A 32 21.75 9.57 12.25
N LYS A 33 22.70 9.55 11.30
CA LYS A 33 23.87 10.44 11.28
C LYS A 33 23.51 11.92 11.06
N PHE A 34 22.34 12.19 10.50
CA PHE A 34 21.90 13.57 10.28
C PHE A 34 21.30 14.17 11.55
N THR A 35 21.58 15.47 11.76
CA THR A 35 21.09 16.22 12.90
C THR A 35 19.91 17.11 12.53
N ALA A 36 18.89 17.17 13.38
CA ALA A 36 17.84 18.18 13.30
C ALA A 36 18.36 19.52 13.85
N SER A 37 17.77 20.64 13.45
CA SER A 37 18.02 21.93 14.10
C SER A 37 17.24 22.11 15.42
N GLY A 38 16.21 21.29 15.65
CA GLY A 38 15.47 21.12 16.89
C GLY A 38 15.62 19.71 17.41
N GLU A 39 14.59 18.87 17.25
CA GLU A 39 14.54 17.55 17.86
C GLU A 39 14.50 16.42 16.83
N LYS A 40 14.98 15.25 17.24
CA LYS A 40 14.90 14.00 16.50
C LYS A 40 14.21 12.95 17.37
N MET A 41 13.35 12.15 16.77
CA MET A 41 12.63 11.05 17.40
C MET A 41 12.65 9.81 16.54
N THR A 42 12.82 8.66 17.16
CA THR A 42 12.74 7.36 16.49
C THR A 42 11.42 6.67 16.81
N TYR A 43 10.90 5.88 15.87
CA TYR A 43 9.72 5.05 16.08
C TYR A 43 9.96 3.63 15.55
N GLY A 44 9.23 2.67 16.06
CA GLY A 44 9.30 1.29 15.59
C GLY A 44 8.96 0.25 16.64
N THR A 45 9.20 -1.02 16.28
CA THR A 45 9.03 -2.17 17.20
C THR A 45 10.30 -2.42 18.03
N ASN A 46 11.42 -1.80 17.66
CA ASN A 46 12.66 -1.87 18.44
C ASN A 46 12.44 -1.22 19.81
N PRO A 47 12.76 -1.91 20.93
CA PRO A 47 12.57 -1.38 22.28
C PRO A 47 13.33 -0.08 22.59
N GLU A 48 14.38 0.22 21.82
CA GLU A 48 15.14 1.45 21.96
C GLU A 48 14.56 2.64 21.18
N ALA A 49 13.44 2.45 20.47
CA ALA A 49 12.74 3.56 19.80
C ALA A 49 12.06 4.45 20.84
N GLU A 50 12.19 5.79 20.70
CA GLU A 50 11.52 6.74 21.62
C GLU A 50 9.99 6.65 21.51
N ALA A 51 9.43 6.33 20.33
CA ALA A 51 8.04 5.94 20.16
C ALA A 51 7.99 4.43 19.88
N HIS A 52 8.12 3.65 20.94
CA HIS A 52 8.17 2.18 20.89
C HIS A 52 6.76 1.59 20.71
N LEU A 53 6.55 0.88 19.63
CA LEU A 53 5.33 0.13 19.35
C LEU A 53 5.33 -1.18 20.15
N THR A 54 4.58 -1.22 21.25
CA THR A 54 4.59 -2.34 22.21
C THR A 54 3.54 -3.40 21.91
N HIS A 55 2.41 -3.01 21.31
CA HIS A 55 1.30 -3.91 20.99
C HIS A 55 0.62 -3.52 19.69
N VAL A 56 0.21 -4.53 18.91
CA VAL A 56 -0.59 -4.35 17.68
C VAL A 56 -1.65 -5.45 17.60
N LYS A 57 -2.90 -5.05 17.44
CA LYS A 57 -4.00 -5.97 17.21
C LYS A 57 -4.75 -5.60 15.95
N LEU A 58 -4.66 -6.48 14.94
CA LEU A 58 -5.24 -6.28 13.64
C LEU A 58 -6.68 -6.78 13.60
N TYR A 59 -7.59 -5.94 13.07
CA TYR A 59 -8.96 -6.29 12.78
C TYR A 59 -9.25 -6.15 11.30
N LYS A 60 -10.36 -6.72 10.86
CA LYS A 60 -10.79 -6.59 9.46
C LYS A 60 -10.97 -5.12 9.05
N LYS A 61 -11.47 -4.27 9.93
CA LYS A 61 -11.83 -2.86 9.64
C LYS A 61 -11.00 -1.84 10.41
N GLY A 62 -9.85 -2.20 10.92
CA GLY A 62 -9.03 -1.26 11.68
C GLY A 62 -7.89 -1.95 12.43
N THR A 63 -7.23 -1.19 13.25
CA THR A 63 -6.11 -1.66 14.07
C THR A 63 -6.10 -0.94 15.42
N GLU A 64 -5.85 -1.67 16.48
CA GLU A 64 -5.48 -1.15 17.79
C GLU A 64 -3.96 -1.28 17.96
N ALA A 65 -3.34 -0.26 18.52
CA ALA A 65 -1.91 -0.24 18.78
C ALA A 65 -1.58 0.54 20.05
N SER A 66 -0.55 0.12 20.76
CA SER A 66 -0.02 0.83 21.94
C SER A 66 1.39 1.32 21.64
N LEU A 67 1.62 2.61 21.84
CA LEU A 67 2.93 3.24 21.78
C LEU A 67 3.39 3.63 23.16
N LEU A 68 4.64 3.35 23.48
CA LEU A 68 5.33 3.91 24.65
C LEU A 68 6.22 5.04 24.17
N ILE A 69 5.86 6.28 24.49
CA ILE A 69 6.59 7.49 24.09
C ILE A 69 7.55 7.90 25.21
N ASP A 70 8.80 8.20 24.84
CA ASP A 70 9.88 8.58 25.76
C ASP A 70 10.06 7.60 26.93
N HIS A 71 9.78 6.31 26.67
CA HIS A 71 9.86 5.21 27.65
C HIS A 71 8.99 5.41 28.91
N GLN A 72 8.05 6.34 28.89
CA GLN A 72 7.22 6.72 30.06
C GLN A 72 5.74 6.86 29.75
N THR A 73 5.39 7.46 28.64
CA THR A 73 3.99 7.83 28.32
C THR A 73 3.35 6.75 27.47
N HIS A 74 2.36 6.05 28.01
CA HIS A 74 1.55 5.10 27.27
C HIS A 74 0.48 5.83 26.44
N LEU A 75 0.42 5.52 25.16
CA LEU A 75 -0.57 6.04 24.22
C LEU A 75 -1.28 4.89 23.52
N GLU A 76 -2.56 4.72 23.83
CA GLU A 76 -3.42 3.76 23.15
C GLU A 76 -4.05 4.38 21.92
N LEU A 77 -3.95 3.70 20.79
CA LEU A 77 -4.44 4.17 19.50
C LEU A 77 -5.40 3.17 18.90
N ALA A 78 -6.52 3.66 18.39
CA ALA A 78 -7.44 2.88 17.57
C ALA A 78 -7.63 3.60 16.24
N THR A 79 -7.46 2.88 15.13
CA THR A 79 -7.61 3.45 13.79
C THR A 79 -8.49 2.58 12.91
N ASN A 80 -9.22 3.19 11.98
CA ASN A 80 -9.96 2.48 10.95
C ASN A 80 -9.07 1.92 9.81
N LEU A 81 -7.75 2.16 9.87
CA LEU A 81 -6.80 1.68 8.87
C LEU A 81 -6.28 0.29 9.25
N PRO A 82 -6.56 -0.76 8.47
CA PRO A 82 -6.03 -2.10 8.74
C PRO A 82 -4.60 -2.26 8.24
N GLY A 83 -3.84 -3.18 8.86
CA GLY A 83 -2.53 -3.62 8.42
C GLY A 83 -1.35 -3.00 9.19
N GLU A 84 -0.35 -3.83 9.43
CA GLU A 84 0.87 -3.47 10.18
C GLU A 84 1.61 -2.26 9.56
N PHE A 85 1.63 -2.15 8.23
CA PHE A 85 2.27 -1.03 7.56
C PHE A 85 1.57 0.32 7.84
N ASN A 86 0.23 0.32 8.04
CA ASN A 86 -0.49 1.52 8.45
C ASN A 86 -0.19 1.88 9.90
N VAL A 87 0.04 0.91 10.78
CA VAL A 87 0.48 1.17 12.16
C VAL A 87 1.84 1.88 12.15
N MET A 88 2.79 1.41 11.33
CA MET A 88 4.10 2.06 11.20
C MET A 88 3.98 3.49 10.66
N ASN A 89 3.12 3.71 9.65
CA ASN A 89 2.85 5.06 9.13
C ASN A 89 2.20 5.97 10.19
N MET A 90 1.27 5.42 10.95
CA MET A 90 0.61 6.10 12.07
C MET A 90 1.62 6.44 13.17
N SER A 91 2.50 5.51 13.54
CA SER A 91 3.55 5.76 14.54
C SER A 91 4.47 6.91 14.12
N ALA A 92 4.83 6.99 12.83
CA ALA A 92 5.60 8.12 12.32
C ALA A 92 4.83 9.45 12.43
N ALA A 93 3.55 9.47 12.09
CA ALA A 93 2.71 10.67 12.16
C ALA A 93 2.50 11.12 13.62
N VAL A 94 2.25 10.18 14.52
CA VAL A 94 2.11 10.40 15.96
C VAL A 94 3.40 10.97 16.54
N SER A 95 4.56 10.40 16.21
CA SER A 95 5.86 10.90 16.66
C SER A 95 6.10 12.34 16.22
N LEU A 96 5.77 12.66 14.96
CA LEU A 96 5.90 14.04 14.49
C LEU A 96 4.90 15.00 15.18
N ALA A 97 3.65 14.58 15.37
CA ALA A 97 2.65 15.37 16.06
C ALA A 97 3.05 15.66 17.53
N TYR A 98 3.63 14.67 18.19
CA TYR A 98 4.18 14.81 19.55
C TYR A 98 5.33 15.83 19.58
N LEU A 99 6.31 15.76 18.67
CA LEU A 99 7.39 16.75 18.54
C LEU A 99 6.90 18.17 18.24
N LEU A 100 5.74 18.28 17.56
CA LEU A 100 5.08 19.57 17.30
C LEU A 100 4.35 20.12 18.53
N GLY A 101 4.31 19.40 19.65
CA GLY A 101 3.66 19.80 20.89
C GLY A 101 2.14 19.66 20.85
N ILE A 102 1.59 18.83 19.96
CA ILE A 102 0.16 18.53 19.93
C ILE A 102 -0.17 17.65 21.14
N LYS A 103 -1.26 17.94 21.83
CA LYS A 103 -1.68 17.16 22.99
C LYS A 103 -2.00 15.72 22.64
N LEU A 104 -1.71 14.80 23.54
CA LEU A 104 -1.91 13.37 23.30
C LEU A 104 -3.37 13.03 23.01
N GLU A 105 -4.31 13.69 23.69
CA GLU A 105 -5.74 13.50 23.49
C GLU A 105 -6.15 13.89 22.05
N ASP A 106 -5.62 15.01 21.54
CA ASP A 106 -5.90 15.49 20.17
C ASP A 106 -5.28 14.55 19.13
N ILE A 107 -4.10 13.97 19.42
CA ILE A 107 -3.46 12.96 18.58
C ILE A 107 -4.31 11.69 18.52
N GLN A 108 -4.79 11.19 19.66
CA GLN A 108 -5.66 10.01 19.74
C GLN A 108 -6.97 10.23 18.98
N GLU A 109 -7.61 11.38 19.18
CA GLU A 109 -8.84 11.73 18.48
C GLU A 109 -8.62 11.85 16.97
N GLY A 110 -7.54 12.49 16.53
CA GLY A 110 -7.17 12.61 15.13
C GLY A 110 -6.93 11.25 14.45
N VAL A 111 -6.28 10.32 15.14
CA VAL A 111 -6.08 8.95 14.67
C VAL A 111 -7.39 8.18 14.57
N ALA A 112 -8.26 8.29 15.59
CA ALA A 112 -9.55 7.59 15.64
C ALA A 112 -10.53 8.09 14.58
N ASN A 113 -10.52 9.39 14.29
CA ASN A 113 -11.39 10.02 13.31
C ASN A 113 -10.94 9.86 11.86
N LEU A 114 -9.76 9.31 11.62
CA LEU A 114 -9.28 9.06 10.27
C LEU A 114 -10.00 7.85 9.66
N GLU A 115 -10.99 8.10 8.80
CA GLU A 115 -11.81 7.04 8.20
C GLU A 115 -11.05 6.21 7.16
N ALA A 116 -10.35 6.88 6.25
CA ALA A 116 -9.57 6.25 5.19
C ALA A 116 -8.52 7.21 4.61
N ILE A 117 -7.47 6.67 4.05
CA ILE A 117 -6.52 7.41 3.21
C ILE A 117 -6.80 6.99 1.76
N PRO A 118 -7.18 7.91 0.85
CA PRO A 118 -7.48 7.56 -0.54
C PRO A 118 -6.34 6.76 -1.18
N GLY A 119 -6.69 5.61 -1.76
CA GLY A 119 -5.74 4.71 -2.41
C GLY A 119 -4.73 4.03 -1.49
N ARG A 120 -4.97 3.96 -0.18
CA ARG A 120 -4.17 3.23 0.80
C ARG A 120 -5.05 2.26 1.57
N PHE A 121 -5.02 1.00 1.19
CA PHE A 121 -5.92 -0.04 1.70
C PHE A 121 -7.39 0.41 1.70
N GLU A 122 -7.77 1.16 0.69
CA GLU A 122 -9.07 1.82 0.61
C GLU A 122 -10.15 0.79 0.23
N ARG A 123 -11.11 0.58 1.12
CA ARG A 123 -12.22 -0.34 0.88
C ARG A 123 -13.29 0.28 0.01
N VAL A 124 -13.84 -0.52 -0.90
CA VAL A 124 -15.01 -0.11 -1.70
C VAL A 124 -16.22 -0.92 -1.25
N GLU A 125 -17.20 -0.22 -0.70
CA GLU A 125 -18.44 -0.85 -0.24
C GLU A 125 -19.25 -1.42 -1.39
N ASN A 126 -19.89 -2.56 -1.18
CA ASN A 126 -20.70 -3.27 -2.16
C ASN A 126 -21.70 -4.21 -1.48
N LYS A 127 -22.72 -4.63 -2.25
CA LYS A 127 -23.72 -5.62 -1.83
C LYS A 127 -23.42 -7.04 -2.30
N LEU A 128 -22.31 -7.25 -3.00
CA LEU A 128 -21.92 -8.57 -3.55
C LEU A 128 -21.43 -9.53 -2.48
N GLY A 129 -21.13 -9.02 -1.27
CA GLY A 129 -20.60 -9.83 -0.16
C GLY A 129 -19.13 -10.21 -0.32
N ILE A 130 -18.38 -9.46 -1.10
CA ILE A 130 -16.94 -9.57 -1.32
C ILE A 130 -16.21 -8.39 -0.68
N ASP A 131 -14.93 -8.55 -0.37
CA ASP A 131 -14.09 -7.42 0.01
C ASP A 131 -13.40 -6.86 -1.24
N ILE A 132 -13.42 -5.54 -1.43
CA ILE A 132 -12.74 -4.88 -2.54
C ILE A 132 -11.83 -3.80 -1.95
N ILE A 133 -10.55 -3.87 -2.28
CA ILE A 133 -9.50 -3.01 -1.74
C ILE A 133 -8.74 -2.37 -2.89
N VAL A 134 -8.60 -1.05 -2.85
CA VAL A 134 -7.77 -0.27 -3.78
C VAL A 134 -6.54 0.25 -3.03
N ASP A 135 -5.34 0.01 -3.58
CA ASP A 135 -4.08 0.42 -2.95
C ASP A 135 -3.05 0.93 -3.97
N TYR A 136 -2.15 1.77 -3.52
CA TYR A 136 -1.09 2.37 -4.35
C TYR A 136 0.17 1.50 -4.44
N ALA A 137 0.20 0.31 -3.87
CA ALA A 137 1.38 -0.57 -3.89
C ALA A 137 1.86 -0.83 -5.33
N HIS A 138 3.04 -0.31 -5.67
CA HIS A 138 3.66 -0.37 -6.99
C HIS A 138 5.14 -0.76 -6.94
N THR A 139 5.60 -1.24 -5.78
CA THR A 139 6.96 -1.77 -5.55
C THR A 139 6.88 -3.20 -5.01
N PRO A 140 7.93 -4.03 -5.20
CA PRO A 140 7.93 -5.39 -4.68
C PRO A 140 7.65 -5.48 -3.17
N ASP A 141 8.33 -4.68 -2.34
CA ASP A 141 8.15 -4.67 -0.89
C ASP A 141 6.72 -4.28 -0.48
N ALA A 142 6.17 -3.21 -1.11
CA ALA A 142 4.81 -2.77 -0.81
C ALA A 142 3.77 -3.83 -1.25
N LEU A 143 3.94 -4.43 -2.42
CA LEU A 143 3.05 -5.46 -2.94
C LEU A 143 3.09 -6.72 -2.06
N GLU A 144 4.27 -7.13 -1.62
CA GLU A 144 4.43 -8.28 -0.73
C GLU A 144 3.72 -8.08 0.61
N LYS A 145 3.98 -6.94 1.27
CA LYS A 145 3.34 -6.58 2.55
C LYS A 145 1.82 -6.51 2.42
N LEU A 146 1.35 -5.89 1.35
CA LEU A 146 -0.07 -5.74 1.07
C LEU A 146 -0.74 -7.10 0.82
N LEU A 147 -0.17 -7.98 0.00
CA LEU A 147 -0.69 -9.32 -0.26
C LEU A 147 -0.71 -10.16 1.01
N LYS A 148 0.36 -10.17 1.81
CA LYS A 148 0.41 -10.89 3.09
C LYS A 148 -0.66 -10.38 4.07
N THR A 149 -0.82 -9.06 4.19
CA THR A 149 -1.85 -8.45 5.05
C THR A 149 -3.25 -8.83 4.59
N THR A 150 -3.51 -8.70 3.28
CA THR A 150 -4.82 -9.00 2.71
C THR A 150 -5.15 -10.48 2.83
N HIS A 151 -4.17 -11.36 2.65
CA HIS A 151 -4.37 -12.81 2.80
C HIS A 151 -4.83 -13.21 4.22
N LYS A 152 -4.28 -12.57 5.26
CA LYS A 152 -4.67 -12.82 6.68
C LYS A 152 -6.15 -12.53 6.96
N ILE A 153 -6.78 -11.61 6.22
CA ILE A 153 -8.17 -11.18 6.42
C ILE A 153 -9.15 -11.74 5.38
N THR A 154 -8.63 -12.37 4.32
CA THR A 154 -9.43 -12.98 3.25
C THR A 154 -9.99 -14.32 3.72
N LYS A 155 -11.32 -14.51 3.56
CA LYS A 155 -11.99 -15.76 3.91
C LYS A 155 -12.09 -16.75 2.75
N GLY A 156 -12.26 -16.22 1.53
CA GLY A 156 -12.32 -16.96 0.28
C GLY A 156 -11.01 -16.84 -0.50
N ARG A 157 -11.08 -16.56 -1.80
CA ARG A 157 -9.93 -16.39 -2.69
C ARG A 157 -9.45 -14.94 -2.68
N LEU A 158 -8.13 -14.76 -2.69
CA LEU A 158 -7.49 -13.48 -2.93
C LEU A 158 -7.20 -13.31 -4.43
N THR A 159 -7.94 -12.41 -5.08
CA THR A 159 -7.74 -12.04 -6.49
C THR A 159 -6.98 -10.71 -6.56
N LEU A 160 -5.87 -10.69 -7.28
CA LEU A 160 -5.06 -9.50 -7.53
C LEU A 160 -5.28 -8.96 -8.94
N VAL A 161 -5.60 -7.66 -9.07
CA VAL A 161 -5.60 -6.91 -10.34
C VAL A 161 -4.45 -5.92 -10.28
N PHE A 162 -3.44 -6.08 -11.15
CA PHE A 162 -2.25 -5.24 -11.11
C PHE A 162 -1.52 -5.15 -12.44
N GLY A 163 -0.63 -4.20 -12.54
CA GLY A 163 0.31 -4.00 -13.62
C GLY A 163 1.59 -3.36 -13.14
N ALA A 164 2.24 -2.58 -13.98
CA ALA A 164 3.38 -1.74 -13.62
C ALA A 164 3.46 -0.51 -14.53
N CYS A 165 4.00 0.60 -13.99
CA CYS A 165 4.26 1.81 -14.75
C CYS A 165 5.43 1.65 -15.73
N GLY A 166 5.30 2.34 -16.88
CA GLY A 166 6.43 2.63 -17.78
C GLY A 166 7.37 3.70 -17.22
N ASP A 167 8.49 3.91 -17.89
CA ASP A 167 9.52 4.91 -17.55
C ASP A 167 9.99 4.84 -16.08
N ARG A 168 9.96 3.64 -15.50
CA ARG A 168 10.39 3.32 -14.14
C ARG A 168 11.32 2.10 -14.15
N ASP A 169 11.84 1.75 -12.98
CA ASP A 169 12.70 0.58 -12.80
C ASP A 169 12.04 -0.70 -13.34
N LYS A 170 12.64 -1.23 -14.41
CA LYS A 170 12.15 -2.45 -15.10
C LYS A 170 12.45 -3.72 -14.30
N THR A 171 13.50 -3.71 -13.47
CA THR A 171 13.96 -4.88 -12.73
C THR A 171 12.93 -5.36 -11.70
N LYS A 172 12.08 -4.47 -11.21
CA LYS A 172 11.01 -4.80 -10.27
C LYS A 172 9.88 -5.62 -10.90
N ARG A 173 9.65 -5.53 -12.22
CA ARG A 173 8.48 -6.12 -12.89
C ARG A 173 8.40 -7.64 -12.75
N PRO A 174 9.47 -8.42 -13.09
CA PRO A 174 9.42 -9.87 -12.87
C PRO A 174 9.31 -10.24 -11.39
N ILE A 175 9.94 -9.49 -10.48
CA ILE A 175 9.85 -9.74 -9.04
C ILE A 175 8.40 -9.58 -8.56
N MET A 176 7.69 -8.54 -9.02
CA MET A 176 6.27 -8.35 -8.71
C MET A 176 5.41 -9.48 -9.27
N GLY A 177 5.74 -10.00 -10.47
CA GLY A 177 5.10 -11.17 -11.04
C GLY A 177 5.27 -12.43 -10.18
N GLU A 178 6.48 -12.71 -9.71
CA GLU A 178 6.78 -13.83 -8.82
C GLU A 178 6.03 -13.72 -7.48
N LEU A 179 6.00 -12.53 -6.88
CA LEU A 179 5.26 -12.27 -5.64
C LEU A 179 3.76 -12.49 -5.82
N ALA A 180 3.18 -11.94 -6.90
CA ALA A 180 1.77 -12.12 -7.23
C ALA A 180 1.41 -13.61 -7.36
N ALA A 181 2.20 -14.39 -8.11
CA ALA A 181 1.96 -15.82 -8.30
C ALA A 181 2.07 -16.62 -7.01
N ASN A 182 2.95 -16.21 -6.09
CA ASN A 182 3.15 -16.92 -4.83
C ASN A 182 2.08 -16.61 -3.78
N LEU A 183 1.56 -15.38 -3.76
CA LEU A 183 0.75 -14.86 -2.66
C LEU A 183 -0.73 -14.65 -3.02
N ALA A 184 -1.11 -14.55 -4.30
CA ALA A 184 -2.49 -14.48 -4.73
C ALA A 184 -3.01 -15.84 -5.23
N ASP A 185 -4.33 -16.05 -5.12
CA ASP A 185 -5.00 -17.25 -5.66
C ASP A 185 -5.32 -17.07 -7.14
N ARG A 186 -5.64 -15.85 -7.56
CA ARG A 186 -5.93 -15.47 -8.94
C ARG A 186 -5.32 -14.12 -9.28
N ILE A 187 -4.90 -13.97 -10.53
CA ILE A 187 -4.22 -12.77 -11.01
C ILE A 187 -4.90 -12.29 -12.29
N PHE A 188 -5.26 -11.01 -12.34
CA PHE A 188 -5.56 -10.29 -13.56
C PHE A 188 -4.40 -9.32 -13.83
N LEU A 189 -3.56 -9.68 -14.81
CA LEU A 189 -2.47 -8.84 -15.28
C LEU A 189 -3.00 -7.83 -16.29
N THR A 190 -2.76 -6.53 -16.05
CA THR A 190 -3.36 -5.46 -16.85
C THR A 190 -2.42 -4.25 -17.00
N ASP A 191 -2.82 -3.27 -17.81
CA ASP A 191 -2.08 -2.03 -17.97
C ASP A 191 -2.28 -1.07 -16.79
N GLU A 192 -1.20 -0.36 -16.46
CA GLU A 192 -1.22 0.86 -15.65
C GLU A 192 -0.90 2.07 -16.54
N GLU A 193 0.01 2.93 -16.10
CA GLU A 193 0.54 4.05 -16.86
C GLU A 193 1.73 3.58 -17.70
N SER A 194 1.57 3.45 -19.01
CA SER A 194 2.67 3.02 -19.89
C SER A 194 3.69 4.13 -20.17
N TYR A 195 3.31 5.39 -19.97
CA TYR A 195 4.10 6.56 -20.36
C TYR A 195 4.56 6.44 -21.83
N ASN A 196 5.87 6.32 -22.08
CA ASN A 196 6.45 6.19 -23.42
C ASN A 196 6.83 4.75 -23.77
N GLU A 197 6.65 3.78 -22.85
CA GLU A 197 6.95 2.37 -23.11
C GLU A 197 5.77 1.63 -23.75
N ASN A 198 6.09 0.57 -24.48
CA ASN A 198 5.07 -0.35 -25.00
C ASN A 198 4.42 -1.13 -23.85
N PRO A 199 3.09 -1.01 -23.63
CA PRO A 199 2.40 -1.69 -22.54
C PRO A 199 2.49 -3.23 -22.63
N ASP A 200 2.56 -3.80 -23.85
CA ASP A 200 2.74 -5.24 -24.03
C ASP A 200 4.07 -5.74 -23.49
N GLU A 201 5.14 -4.96 -23.65
CA GLU A 201 6.46 -5.29 -23.11
C GLU A 201 6.47 -5.21 -21.57
N ILE A 202 5.76 -4.23 -21.01
CA ILE A 202 5.62 -4.10 -19.54
C ILE A 202 4.95 -5.33 -18.97
N ARG A 203 3.80 -5.76 -19.56
CA ARG A 203 3.10 -6.98 -19.14
C ARG A 203 3.95 -8.24 -19.36
N ALA A 204 4.66 -8.32 -20.47
CA ALA A 204 5.52 -9.46 -20.77
C ALA A 204 6.61 -9.67 -19.70
N MET A 205 7.21 -8.59 -19.17
CA MET A 205 8.18 -8.70 -18.07
C MET A 205 7.56 -9.22 -16.79
N ILE A 206 6.34 -8.79 -16.44
CA ILE A 206 5.62 -9.27 -15.26
C ILE A 206 5.25 -10.74 -15.45
N ARG A 207 4.69 -11.09 -16.62
CA ARG A 207 4.33 -12.47 -17.01
C ARG A 207 5.52 -13.42 -16.89
N GLN A 208 6.70 -13.01 -17.35
CA GLN A 208 7.92 -13.79 -17.20
C GLN A 208 8.21 -14.18 -15.74
N GLY A 209 7.97 -13.23 -14.79
CA GLY A 209 8.12 -13.52 -13.36
C GLY A 209 7.09 -14.55 -12.88
N ILE A 210 5.84 -14.45 -13.31
CA ILE A 210 4.77 -15.40 -12.97
C ILE A 210 5.11 -16.81 -13.49
N GLU A 211 5.57 -16.91 -14.74
CA GLU A 211 5.91 -18.17 -15.40
C GLU A 211 7.07 -18.92 -14.72
N ARG A 212 8.08 -18.20 -14.21
CA ARG A 212 9.18 -18.78 -13.42
C ARG A 212 8.70 -19.58 -12.22
N THR A 213 7.56 -19.22 -11.65
CA THR A 213 6.99 -19.90 -10.46
C THR A 213 6.24 -21.18 -10.80
N LYS A 214 6.03 -21.50 -12.08
CA LYS A 214 5.17 -22.59 -12.57
C LYS A 214 3.69 -22.45 -12.19
N LYS A 215 3.25 -21.23 -11.81
CA LYS A 215 1.87 -20.92 -11.39
C LYS A 215 1.13 -20.05 -12.42
N ALA A 216 1.53 -20.08 -13.69
CA ALA A 216 0.92 -19.30 -14.76
C ALA A 216 -0.59 -19.57 -14.94
N HIS A 217 -1.06 -20.75 -14.51
CA HIS A 217 -2.49 -21.09 -14.52
C HIS A 217 -3.37 -20.18 -13.65
N LYS A 218 -2.79 -19.43 -12.71
CA LYS A 218 -3.49 -18.44 -11.89
C LYS A 218 -3.74 -17.12 -12.60
N MET A 219 -3.04 -16.86 -13.71
CA MET A 219 -3.04 -15.57 -14.39
C MET A 219 -4.01 -15.57 -15.57
N THR A 220 -4.75 -14.46 -15.66
CA THR A 220 -5.50 -14.02 -16.84
C THR A 220 -4.95 -12.66 -17.24
N GLU A 221 -4.43 -12.52 -18.46
CA GLU A 221 -3.92 -11.25 -18.98
C GLU A 221 -5.04 -10.53 -19.74
N ILE A 222 -5.35 -9.30 -19.33
CA ILE A 222 -6.35 -8.42 -19.97
C ILE A 222 -5.75 -7.02 -19.98
N ALA A 223 -5.34 -6.54 -21.15
CA ALA A 223 -4.68 -5.23 -21.31
C ALA A 223 -5.54 -4.07 -20.81
N ASP A 224 -6.83 -4.06 -21.19
CA ASP A 224 -7.75 -3.03 -20.70
C ASP A 224 -8.05 -3.19 -19.21
N ARG A 225 -7.57 -2.21 -18.42
CA ARG A 225 -7.69 -2.24 -16.96
C ARG A 225 -9.14 -2.23 -16.47
N LYS A 226 -10.03 -1.54 -17.17
CA LYS A 226 -11.46 -1.54 -16.83
C LYS A 226 -12.04 -2.94 -17.01
N GLN A 227 -11.73 -3.60 -18.11
CA GLN A 227 -12.17 -4.97 -18.39
C GLN A 227 -11.55 -5.97 -17.39
N ALA A 228 -10.29 -5.80 -17.01
CA ALA A 228 -9.64 -6.63 -15.99
C ALA A 228 -10.36 -6.51 -14.66
N ILE A 229 -10.66 -5.30 -14.20
CA ILE A 229 -11.44 -5.03 -12.99
C ILE A 229 -12.84 -5.65 -13.09
N TYR A 230 -13.55 -5.44 -14.19
CA TYR A 230 -14.88 -6.03 -14.40
C TYR A 230 -14.87 -7.56 -14.32
N GLN A 231 -13.92 -8.22 -14.98
CA GLN A 231 -13.81 -9.68 -14.96
C GLN A 231 -13.42 -10.21 -13.57
N ALA A 232 -12.57 -9.50 -12.83
CA ALA A 232 -12.26 -9.83 -11.45
C ALA A 232 -13.53 -9.79 -10.58
N LEU A 233 -14.29 -8.69 -10.66
CA LEU A 233 -15.55 -8.50 -9.92
C LEU A 233 -16.60 -9.54 -10.29
N LYS A 234 -16.82 -9.78 -11.59
CA LYS A 234 -17.81 -10.73 -12.11
C LYS A 234 -17.54 -12.17 -11.68
N SER A 235 -16.27 -12.54 -11.56
CA SER A 235 -15.85 -13.90 -11.23
C SER A 235 -15.72 -14.18 -9.72
N ALA A 236 -15.89 -13.15 -8.90
CA ALA A 236 -15.81 -13.29 -7.45
C ALA A 236 -17.09 -13.87 -6.85
N VAL A 237 -16.94 -14.62 -5.79
CA VAL A 237 -18.04 -15.15 -5.00
C VAL A 237 -17.98 -14.61 -3.58
N ARG A 238 -19.08 -14.75 -2.84
CA ARG A 238 -19.18 -14.27 -1.46
C ARG A 238 -18.00 -14.77 -0.59
N GLY A 239 -17.34 -13.85 0.08
CA GLY A 239 -16.17 -14.12 0.93
C GLY A 239 -14.82 -13.95 0.24
N ASP A 240 -14.80 -13.81 -1.10
CA ASP A 240 -13.57 -13.48 -1.84
C ASP A 240 -13.11 -12.04 -1.54
N THR A 241 -11.82 -11.80 -1.74
CA THR A 241 -11.23 -10.46 -1.70
C THR A 241 -10.62 -10.12 -3.06
N ILE A 242 -10.94 -8.94 -3.59
CA ILE A 242 -10.32 -8.37 -4.79
C ILE A 242 -9.42 -7.22 -4.36
N LEU A 243 -8.15 -7.34 -4.71
CA LEU A 243 -7.13 -6.35 -4.46
C LEU A 243 -6.71 -5.70 -5.79
N ILE A 244 -6.88 -4.39 -5.90
CA ILE A 244 -6.55 -3.62 -7.10
C ILE A 244 -5.42 -2.68 -6.74
N THR A 245 -4.26 -2.83 -7.41
CA THR A 245 -3.04 -2.11 -7.02
C THR A 245 -2.41 -1.31 -8.14
N GLY A 246 -1.53 -0.39 -7.76
CA GLY A 246 -0.67 0.38 -8.64
C GLY A 246 -1.10 1.83 -8.80
N MET A 247 -2.39 2.09 -9.06
CA MET A 247 -2.91 3.43 -9.32
C MET A 247 -3.43 4.16 -8.06
N GLY A 248 -3.96 3.42 -7.08
CA GLY A 248 -4.40 3.94 -5.78
C GLY A 248 -5.31 5.17 -5.89
N HIS A 249 -4.80 6.33 -5.47
CA HIS A 249 -5.52 7.61 -5.42
C HIS A 249 -5.43 8.43 -6.72
N GLU A 250 -4.72 7.96 -7.74
CA GLU A 250 -4.53 8.70 -8.99
C GLU A 250 -5.87 9.05 -9.64
N GLN A 251 -5.96 10.27 -10.20
CA GLN A 251 -7.15 10.77 -10.88
C GLN A 251 -7.04 10.71 -12.40
N TYR A 252 -5.91 10.27 -12.91
CA TYR A 252 -5.63 10.10 -14.32
C TYR A 252 -4.54 9.05 -14.50
N ARG A 253 -4.37 8.58 -15.72
CA ARG A 253 -3.20 7.78 -16.14
C ARG A 253 -2.63 8.32 -17.44
N ILE A 254 -1.33 8.10 -17.62
CA ILE A 254 -0.61 8.52 -18.82
C ILE A 254 -0.41 7.31 -19.74
N VAL A 255 -1.02 7.36 -20.92
CA VAL A 255 -0.95 6.31 -21.92
C VAL A 255 -0.52 6.92 -23.25
N ASN A 256 0.61 6.46 -23.80
CA ASN A 256 1.19 7.02 -25.04
C ASN A 256 1.35 8.53 -24.96
N GLY A 257 1.87 9.05 -23.84
CA GLY A 257 2.08 10.48 -23.59
C GLY A 257 0.80 11.30 -23.36
N LYS A 258 -0.39 10.70 -23.43
CA LYS A 258 -1.67 11.39 -23.22
C LYS A 258 -2.19 11.15 -21.80
N ARG A 259 -2.64 12.23 -21.16
CA ARG A 259 -3.29 12.19 -19.86
C ARG A 259 -4.77 11.81 -20.02
N ILE A 260 -5.18 10.69 -19.48
CA ILE A 260 -6.54 10.16 -19.57
C ILE A 260 -7.15 10.15 -18.15
N PRO A 261 -8.34 10.73 -17.93
CA PRO A 261 -9.03 10.67 -16.64
C PRO A 261 -9.21 9.21 -16.20
N TRP A 262 -8.83 8.92 -14.96
CA TRP A 262 -8.90 7.58 -14.40
C TRP A 262 -8.97 7.64 -12.88
N ASN A 263 -9.69 6.71 -12.28
CA ASN A 263 -9.64 6.46 -10.85
C ASN A 263 -10.15 5.05 -10.58
N ASP A 264 -9.32 4.19 -10.03
CA ASP A 264 -9.65 2.78 -9.79
C ASP A 264 -10.92 2.60 -8.95
N LYS A 265 -11.06 3.36 -7.85
CA LYS A 265 -12.25 3.30 -6.99
C LYS A 265 -13.54 3.63 -7.75
N LYS A 266 -13.52 4.70 -8.56
CA LYS A 266 -14.69 5.10 -9.37
C LYS A 266 -15.03 4.06 -10.43
N VAL A 267 -14.02 3.45 -11.05
CA VAL A 267 -14.21 2.35 -12.00
C VAL A 267 -14.86 1.16 -11.30
N VAL A 268 -14.33 0.74 -10.18
CA VAL A 268 -14.89 -0.36 -9.36
C VAL A 268 -16.36 -0.09 -9.01
N GLN A 269 -16.66 1.11 -8.50
CA GLN A 269 -18.03 1.49 -8.12
C GLN A 269 -18.99 1.39 -9.30
N LYS A 270 -18.56 1.86 -10.49
CA LYS A 270 -19.34 1.78 -11.72
C LYS A 270 -19.58 0.33 -12.15
N GLU A 271 -18.55 -0.50 -12.16
CA GLU A 271 -18.66 -1.90 -12.57
C GLU A 271 -19.48 -2.74 -11.58
N ILE A 272 -19.45 -2.43 -10.27
CA ILE A 272 -20.35 -3.04 -9.28
C ILE A 272 -21.81 -2.77 -9.64
N LEU A 273 -22.17 -1.51 -9.93
CA LEU A 273 -23.54 -1.14 -10.30
C LEU A 273 -24.02 -1.87 -11.56
N GLU A 274 -23.15 -2.08 -12.55
CA GLU A 274 -23.48 -2.87 -13.75
C GLU A 274 -23.72 -4.35 -13.43
N ILE A 275 -22.90 -4.94 -12.55
CA ILE A 275 -23.05 -6.34 -12.13
C ILE A 275 -24.33 -6.53 -11.30
N GLU A 276 -24.66 -5.59 -10.42
CA GLU A 276 -25.86 -5.64 -9.57
C GLU A 276 -27.15 -5.51 -10.40
N LYS A 277 -27.16 -4.75 -11.49
CA LYS A 277 -28.31 -4.63 -12.41
C LYS A 277 -28.56 -5.89 -13.23
N ASN A 278 -27.52 -6.70 -13.45
CA ASN A 278 -27.58 -7.90 -14.29
C ASN A 278 -27.76 -9.20 -13.46
N LYS A 279 -27.97 -9.08 -12.15
CA LYS A 279 -28.35 -10.18 -11.23
C LYS A 279 -29.82 -10.09 -10.86
#